data_c38e81e8e97728dc7bee5ff38452a6e1
#
_entry.id   c38e81e8e97728dc7bee5ff38452a6e1
#
_cell.length_a   1.000
_cell.length_b   1.000
_cell.length_c   1.000
_cell.angle_alpha   90.00
_cell.angle_beta   90.00
_cell.angle_gamma   90.00
#
_symmetry.space_group_name_H-M   'P 1'
#
loop_
_entity.id
_entity.type
_entity.pdbx_description
1 polymer ?
#
loop_
_entity_poly.entity_id
_entity_poly.type
_entity_poly.pdbx_seq_one_letter_code
_entity_poly.pdbx_strand_id
1 'polypeptide(L)'
;MNKKVEKSDFKTEAEKCARDIIDWLIKNGLWIDTAIYVNGKRYGDYDGEDYYYDNTWDCVFVEENMDPRDYFEFAGDFLSMSFEGPLYEILNYYDDFIPGYDDKMIEEFNRIIGKYGAHFEMGDAWNLTLYKD
;
A
#
# COMPACT_ATOMS: atom_id res chain seq x y z
N MET A 1 -4.21 -19.68 7.43
CA MET A 1 -4.34 -19.09 6.08
C MET A 1 -4.97 -17.71 6.20
N ASN A 2 -4.48 -16.75 5.43
CA ASN A 2 -5.02 -15.39 5.47
C ASN A 2 -6.35 -15.32 4.74
N LYS A 3 -7.21 -14.41 5.20
CA LYS A 3 -8.54 -14.26 4.66
C LYS A 3 -8.54 -13.38 3.41
N LYS A 4 -9.25 -13.79 2.37
CA LYS A 4 -9.49 -12.96 1.20
C LYS A 4 -10.38 -11.77 1.57
N VAL A 5 -10.09 -10.60 0.97
CA VAL A 5 -10.76 -9.33 1.30
C VAL A 5 -11.68 -8.91 0.15
N GLU A 6 -12.88 -8.45 0.52
CA GLU A 6 -13.80 -7.79 -0.39
C GLU A 6 -13.77 -6.27 -0.13
N LYS A 7 -14.11 -5.49 -1.15
CA LYS A 7 -14.11 -4.01 -1.02
C LYS A 7 -15.01 -3.52 0.12
N SER A 8 -16.08 -4.24 0.43
CA SER A 8 -17.01 -3.89 1.51
C SER A 8 -16.46 -4.15 2.91
N ASP A 9 -15.33 -4.82 3.03
CA ASP A 9 -14.73 -5.14 4.32
C ASP A 9 -13.99 -3.96 4.95
N PHE A 10 -13.76 -2.90 4.19
CA PHE A 10 -13.06 -1.69 4.63
C PHE A 10 -14.06 -0.74 5.29
N LYS A 11 -13.95 -0.55 6.61
CA LYS A 11 -14.96 0.17 7.41
C LYS A 11 -14.51 1.52 7.94
N THR A 12 -13.32 1.60 8.53
CA THR A 12 -12.81 2.83 9.12
C THR A 12 -12.26 3.77 8.05
N GLU A 13 -12.01 5.02 8.42
CA GLU A 13 -11.39 5.99 7.51
C GLU A 13 -10.04 5.49 6.98
N ALA A 14 -9.18 4.99 7.88
CA ALA A 14 -7.88 4.48 7.47
C ALA A 14 -8.00 3.26 6.56
N GLU A 15 -8.95 2.36 6.86
CA GLU A 15 -9.20 1.19 6.01
C GLU A 15 -9.73 1.59 4.64
N LYS A 16 -10.61 2.58 4.57
CA LYS A 16 -11.11 3.08 3.29
C LYS A 16 -10.01 3.74 2.47
N CYS A 17 -9.08 4.42 3.14
CA CYS A 17 -7.89 4.95 2.48
C CYS A 17 -7.04 3.80 1.90
N ALA A 18 -6.83 2.74 2.67
CA ALA A 18 -6.13 1.55 2.20
C ALA A 18 -6.82 0.94 0.97
N ARG A 19 -8.14 0.83 1.00
CA ARG A 19 -8.92 0.32 -0.15
C ARG A 19 -8.67 1.16 -1.40
N ASP A 20 -8.71 2.47 -1.28
CA ASP A 20 -8.52 3.35 -2.42
C ASP A 20 -7.10 3.27 -2.97
N ILE A 21 -6.11 3.12 -2.08
CA ILE A 21 -4.72 2.89 -2.49
C ILE A 21 -4.60 1.55 -3.23
N ILE A 22 -5.17 0.48 -2.69
CA ILE A 22 -5.15 -0.84 -3.32
C ILE A 22 -5.77 -0.78 -4.72
N ASP A 23 -6.92 -0.12 -4.85
CA ASP A 23 -7.60 0.02 -6.13
C ASP A 23 -6.72 0.74 -7.16
N TRP A 24 -6.05 1.81 -6.74
CA TRP A 24 -5.10 2.53 -7.58
C TRP A 24 -3.89 1.66 -7.97
N LEU A 25 -3.35 0.92 -7.02
CA LEU A 25 -2.22 0.02 -7.29
C LEU A 25 -2.61 -1.05 -8.31
N ILE A 26 -3.77 -1.66 -8.13
CA ILE A 26 -4.27 -2.69 -9.06
C ILE A 26 -4.46 -2.11 -10.46
N LYS A 27 -5.07 -0.95 -10.58
CA LYS A 27 -5.30 -0.30 -11.87
C LYS A 27 -4.01 0.00 -12.63
N ASN A 28 -2.92 0.17 -11.91
CA ASN A 28 -1.63 0.55 -12.51
C ASN A 28 -0.61 -0.58 -12.52
N GLY A 29 -1.04 -1.82 -12.23
CA GLY A 29 -0.14 -2.98 -12.26
C GLY A 29 0.87 -3.00 -11.12
N LEU A 30 0.56 -2.36 -10.00
CA LEU A 30 1.50 -2.14 -8.90
C LEU A 30 1.23 -2.98 -7.66
N TRP A 31 0.17 -3.79 -7.65
CA TRP A 31 -0.17 -4.64 -6.49
C TRP A 31 0.65 -5.93 -6.54
N ILE A 32 1.97 -5.79 -6.45
CA ILE A 32 2.92 -6.89 -6.48
C ILE A 32 3.98 -6.58 -5.44
N ASP A 33 4.22 -7.49 -4.51
CA ASP A 33 5.18 -7.33 -3.42
C ASP A 33 4.96 -6.03 -2.64
N THR A 34 3.69 -5.69 -2.42
CA THR A 34 3.27 -4.50 -1.69
C THR A 34 2.34 -4.90 -0.56
N ALA A 35 2.49 -4.28 0.60
CA ALA A 35 1.64 -4.52 1.75
C ALA A 35 1.24 -3.20 2.40
N ILE A 36 0.01 -3.17 2.93
CA ILE A 36 -0.53 -2.01 3.63
C ILE A 36 -0.91 -2.43 5.04
N TYR A 37 -0.44 -1.66 6.02
CA TYR A 37 -0.68 -1.91 7.45
C TYR A 37 -1.62 -0.84 7.98
N VAL A 38 -2.76 -1.27 8.54
CA VAL A 38 -3.76 -0.38 9.11
C VAL A 38 -4.58 -1.11 10.16
N ASN A 39 -4.79 -0.47 11.32
CA ASN A 39 -5.62 -1.00 12.40
C ASN A 39 -5.26 -2.42 12.83
N GLY A 40 -3.97 -2.73 12.93
CA GLY A 40 -3.52 -4.06 13.33
C GLY A 40 -3.67 -5.13 12.26
N LYS A 41 -3.93 -4.73 11.02
CA LYS A 41 -4.09 -5.63 9.88
C LYS A 41 -3.02 -5.36 8.83
N ARG A 42 -2.63 -6.43 8.12
CA ARG A 42 -1.75 -6.32 6.97
C ARG A 42 -2.50 -6.79 5.73
N TYR A 43 -2.70 -5.91 4.77
CA TYR A 43 -3.28 -6.26 3.47
C TYR A 43 -2.14 -6.50 2.49
N GLY A 44 -2.16 -7.63 1.81
CA GLY A 44 -1.10 -7.99 0.88
C GLY A 44 -1.53 -9.08 -0.09
N ASP A 45 -0.60 -9.51 -0.93
CA ASP A 45 -0.80 -10.54 -1.95
C ASP A 45 -0.39 -11.94 -1.48
N TYR A 46 -0.31 -12.13 -0.19
CA TYR A 46 0.09 -13.38 0.47
C TYR A 46 -1.11 -14.00 1.19
N ASP A 47 -1.46 -15.25 0.84
CA ASP A 47 -2.62 -15.92 1.43
C ASP A 47 -2.31 -16.71 2.71
N GLY A 48 -1.06 -16.66 3.17
CA GLY A 48 -0.56 -17.45 4.30
C GLY A 48 0.29 -18.63 3.87
N GLU A 49 0.26 -18.98 2.61
CA GLU A 49 1.07 -20.06 2.03
C GLU A 49 1.79 -19.60 0.77
N ASP A 50 1.09 -18.94 -0.14
CA ASP A 50 1.62 -18.53 -1.44
C ASP A 50 1.48 -17.03 -1.67
N TYR A 51 2.38 -16.48 -2.50
CA TYR A 51 2.30 -15.11 -3.03
C TYR A 51 1.66 -15.15 -4.41
N TYR A 52 0.82 -14.15 -4.70
CA TYR A 52 0.11 -14.05 -5.98
C TYR A 52 0.54 -12.78 -6.71
N TYR A 53 0.83 -12.91 -7.99
CA TYR A 53 1.33 -11.80 -8.82
C TYR A 53 0.35 -11.41 -9.93
N ASP A 54 -0.94 -11.70 -9.73
CA ASP A 54 -1.97 -11.47 -10.76
C ASP A 54 -2.48 -10.03 -10.79
N ASN A 55 -2.16 -9.23 -9.79
CA ASN A 55 -2.53 -7.82 -9.74
C ASN A 55 -4.05 -7.61 -9.89
N THR A 56 -4.84 -8.30 -9.07
CA THR A 56 -6.30 -8.20 -9.05
C THR A 56 -6.82 -8.15 -7.62
N TRP A 57 -8.06 -7.70 -7.44
CA TRP A 57 -8.71 -7.75 -6.14
C TRP A 57 -8.83 -9.17 -5.57
N ASP A 58 -8.86 -10.19 -6.44
CA ASP A 58 -8.87 -11.58 -5.99
C ASP A 58 -7.58 -11.98 -5.25
N CYS A 59 -6.54 -11.19 -5.38
CA CYS A 59 -5.25 -11.42 -4.73
C CYS A 59 -4.99 -10.45 -3.57
N VAL A 60 -6.04 -9.96 -2.92
CA VAL A 60 -5.93 -9.12 -1.72
C VAL A 60 -6.36 -9.94 -0.52
N PHE A 61 -5.41 -10.18 0.40
CA PHE A 61 -5.62 -10.98 1.61
C PHE A 61 -5.28 -10.14 2.85
N VAL A 62 -5.91 -10.48 3.97
CA VAL A 62 -5.68 -9.78 5.24
C VAL A 62 -5.11 -10.72 6.29
N GLU A 63 -4.09 -10.25 6.99
CA GLU A 63 -3.55 -10.87 8.20
C GLU A 63 -3.93 -10.01 9.40
N GLU A 64 -4.41 -10.65 10.47
CA GLU A 64 -4.74 -9.96 11.71
C GLU A 64 -3.53 -9.91 12.65
N ASN A 65 -3.58 -9.02 13.63
CA ASN A 65 -2.57 -8.87 14.68
C ASN A 65 -1.18 -8.54 14.12
N MET A 66 -1.12 -7.65 13.14
CA MET A 66 0.10 -7.25 12.47
C MET A 66 0.43 -5.80 12.82
N ASP A 67 1.53 -5.59 13.51
CA ASP A 67 2.00 -4.24 13.83
C ASP A 67 3.15 -3.88 12.89
N PRO A 68 3.04 -2.79 12.10
CA PRO A 68 4.12 -2.40 11.20
C PRO A 68 5.43 -2.10 11.92
N ARG A 69 5.37 -1.72 13.21
CA ARG A 69 6.57 -1.46 14.01
C ARG A 69 7.44 -2.70 14.22
N ASP A 70 6.88 -3.90 14.01
CA ASP A 70 7.62 -5.14 14.07
C ASP A 70 8.47 -5.37 12.82
N TYR A 71 8.23 -4.61 11.75
CA TYR A 71 8.87 -4.83 10.45
C TYR A 71 9.72 -3.66 9.98
N PHE A 72 9.37 -2.43 10.37
CA PHE A 72 10.17 -1.26 10.02
C PHE A 72 10.04 -0.17 11.07
N GLU A 73 11.09 0.64 11.15
CA GLU A 73 11.32 1.57 12.27
C GLU A 73 10.37 2.78 12.25
N PHE A 74 10.03 3.29 11.09
CA PHE A 74 9.31 4.55 10.95
C PHE A 74 7.83 4.35 10.62
N ALA A 75 7.14 3.56 11.43
CA ALA A 75 5.71 3.33 11.27
C ALA A 75 4.90 4.31 12.12
N GLY A 76 3.77 4.76 11.59
CA GLY A 76 2.86 5.67 12.26
C GLY A 76 1.52 5.02 12.60
N ASP A 77 0.60 5.83 13.12
CA ASP A 77 -0.68 5.33 13.64
C ASP A 77 -1.79 5.27 12.60
N PHE A 78 -1.69 6.03 11.50
CA PHE A 78 -2.77 6.06 10.51
C PHE A 78 -2.68 4.90 9.53
N LEU A 79 -1.60 4.84 8.76
CA LEU A 79 -1.40 3.80 7.75
C LEU A 79 0.08 3.75 7.37
N SER A 80 0.59 2.54 7.16
CA SER A 80 1.97 2.36 6.68
C SER A 80 1.99 1.35 5.54
N MET A 81 3.01 1.43 4.69
CA MET A 81 3.15 0.54 3.53
C MET A 81 4.58 0.03 3.41
N SER A 82 4.71 -1.19 2.93
CA SER A 82 5.99 -1.72 2.50
C SER A 82 5.88 -2.18 1.05
N PHE A 83 6.96 -2.04 0.28
CA PHE A 83 6.93 -2.34 -1.15
C PHE A 83 8.34 -2.69 -1.63
N GLU A 84 8.45 -3.81 -2.31
CA GLU A 84 9.70 -4.28 -2.91
C GLU A 84 9.53 -4.59 -4.39
N GLY A 85 8.30 -4.42 -4.91
CA GLY A 85 7.96 -4.62 -6.31
C GLY A 85 7.97 -3.32 -7.12
N PRO A 86 7.06 -3.21 -8.11
CA PRO A 86 7.07 -2.06 -9.03
C PRO A 86 6.88 -0.70 -8.37
N LEU A 87 6.15 -0.62 -7.26
CA LEU A 87 5.97 0.65 -6.55
C LEU A 87 7.31 1.17 -5.99
N TYR A 88 8.21 0.28 -5.60
CA TYR A 88 9.55 0.65 -5.16
C TYR A 88 10.27 1.50 -6.22
N GLU A 89 10.20 1.05 -7.46
CA GLU A 89 10.88 1.73 -8.57
C GLU A 89 10.29 3.13 -8.82
N ILE A 90 8.97 3.25 -8.73
CA ILE A 90 8.28 4.52 -8.93
C ILE A 90 8.65 5.52 -7.83
N LEU A 91 8.56 5.11 -6.57
CA LEU A 91 8.79 6.01 -5.44
C LEU A 91 10.26 6.41 -5.30
N ASN A 92 11.17 5.63 -5.85
CA ASN A 92 12.60 5.92 -5.81
C ASN A 92 13.16 6.41 -7.15
N TYR A 93 12.32 6.61 -8.16
CA TYR A 93 12.71 7.05 -9.50
C TYR A 93 13.81 6.16 -10.11
N TYR A 94 13.73 4.87 -9.81
CA TYR A 94 14.79 3.94 -10.18
C TYR A 94 14.86 3.67 -11.69
N ASP A 95 13.72 3.70 -12.35
CA ASP A 95 13.63 3.32 -13.77
C ASP A 95 12.55 4.13 -14.49
N ASP A 96 12.88 5.38 -14.80
CA ASP A 96 11.95 6.30 -15.45
C ASP A 96 12.16 6.28 -16.97
N PHE A 97 11.68 5.22 -17.62
CA PHE A 97 11.73 5.10 -19.10
C PHE A 97 10.85 6.11 -19.81
N ILE A 98 9.77 6.55 -19.13
CA ILE A 98 8.86 7.53 -19.69
C ILE A 98 9.02 8.81 -18.87
N PRO A 99 9.59 9.87 -19.44
CA PRO A 99 9.79 11.12 -18.70
C PRO A 99 8.50 11.59 -18.03
N GLY A 100 8.57 11.87 -16.72
CA GLY A 100 7.44 12.34 -15.93
C GLY A 100 6.46 11.25 -15.49
N TYR A 101 6.69 10.00 -15.85
CA TYR A 101 5.79 8.91 -15.43
C TYR A 101 5.75 8.75 -13.90
N ASP A 102 6.92 8.70 -13.28
CA ASP A 102 7.00 8.55 -11.82
C ASP A 102 6.40 9.76 -11.11
N ASP A 103 6.63 10.96 -11.61
CA ASP A 103 6.03 12.18 -11.07
C ASP A 103 4.51 12.13 -11.13
N LYS A 104 3.96 11.69 -12.26
CA LYS A 104 2.51 11.55 -12.44
C LYS A 104 1.92 10.54 -11.46
N MET A 105 2.57 9.40 -11.31
CA MET A 105 2.11 8.35 -10.40
C MET A 105 2.13 8.82 -8.94
N ILE A 106 3.18 9.51 -8.54
CA ILE A 106 3.29 10.07 -7.19
C ILE A 106 2.23 11.15 -6.98
N GLU A 107 1.97 11.98 -7.97
CA GLU A 107 0.92 13.00 -7.91
C GLU A 107 -0.47 12.37 -7.73
N GLU A 108 -0.76 11.28 -8.45
CA GLU A 108 -2.01 10.54 -8.29
C GLU A 108 -2.13 9.95 -6.89
N PHE A 109 -1.06 9.37 -6.38
CA PHE A 109 -1.02 8.83 -5.03
C PHE A 109 -1.32 9.93 -3.99
N ASN A 110 -0.66 11.06 -4.12
CA ASN A 110 -0.91 12.21 -3.23
C ASN A 110 -2.35 12.70 -3.29
N ARG A 111 -2.96 12.65 -4.46
CA ARG A 111 -4.37 13.04 -4.61
C ARG A 111 -5.29 12.08 -3.86
N ILE A 112 -5.01 10.79 -3.93
CA ILE A 112 -5.81 9.77 -3.24
C ILE A 112 -5.73 9.96 -1.73
N ILE A 113 -4.52 10.03 -1.17
CA ILE A 113 -4.35 10.16 0.28
C ILE A 113 -4.78 11.54 0.78
N GLY A 114 -4.69 12.55 -0.06
CA GLY A 114 -5.15 13.91 0.25
C GLY A 114 -6.65 13.98 0.54
N LYS A 115 -7.45 13.09 -0.05
CA LYS A 115 -8.89 13.00 0.25
C LYS A 115 -9.16 12.67 1.72
N TYR A 116 -8.19 12.05 2.37
CA TYR A 116 -8.29 11.66 3.78
C TYR A 116 -7.53 12.63 4.69
N GLY A 117 -7.08 13.74 4.15
CA GLY A 117 -6.30 14.72 4.89
C GLY A 117 -4.95 14.18 5.33
N ALA A 118 -4.30 13.39 4.48
CA ALA A 118 -3.04 12.75 4.81
C ALA A 118 -1.95 13.09 3.79
N HIS A 119 -0.71 12.98 4.24
CA HIS A 119 0.47 13.05 3.38
C HIS A 119 1.36 11.86 3.72
N PHE A 120 2.30 11.51 2.84
CA PHE A 120 3.21 10.42 3.13
C PHE A 120 4.64 10.92 3.35
N GLU A 121 5.39 10.15 4.14
CA GLU A 121 6.82 10.33 4.32
C GLU A 121 7.50 8.98 4.14
N MET A 122 8.60 8.97 3.39
CA MET A 122 9.41 7.78 3.22
C MET A 122 10.14 7.47 4.53
N GLY A 123 10.11 6.21 4.93
CA GLY A 123 10.99 5.72 5.98
C GLY A 123 12.30 5.29 5.33
N ASP A 124 12.43 3.99 5.05
CA ASP A 124 13.49 3.48 4.18
C ASP A 124 13.02 3.54 2.72
N ALA A 125 13.87 3.12 1.78
CA ALA A 125 13.52 3.12 0.36
C ALA A 125 12.32 2.21 0.03
N TRP A 126 12.04 1.22 0.89
CA TRP A 126 11.02 0.19 0.67
C TRP A 126 9.79 0.32 1.56
N ASN A 127 9.68 1.42 2.32
CA ASN A 127 8.49 1.65 3.16
C ASN A 127 8.16 3.14 3.29
N LEU A 128 6.91 3.41 3.60
CA LEU A 128 6.42 4.76 3.85
C LEU A 128 5.32 4.74 4.90
N THR A 129 5.04 5.89 5.46
CA THR A 129 3.95 6.06 6.41
C THR A 129 3.12 7.28 6.03
N LEU A 130 1.80 7.16 6.18
CA LEU A 130 0.86 8.25 6.02
C LEU A 130 0.59 8.91 7.37
N TYR A 131 0.69 10.22 7.38
CA TYR A 131 0.39 11.04 8.56
C TYR A 131 -0.80 11.94 8.24
N LYS A 132 -1.70 12.07 9.22
CA LYS A 132 -2.81 13.03 9.12
C LYS A 132 -2.28 14.44 9.27
N ASP A 133 -2.74 15.33 8.41
CA ASP A 133 -2.36 16.75 8.44
C ASP A 133 -3.00 17.51 9.62
#